data_5f30c4ff3a55851c87438ce685524100
#
_entry.id   5f30c4ff3a55851c87438ce685524100
#
_cell.length_a   1.000
_cell.length_b   1.000
_cell.length_c   1.000
_cell.angle_alpha   90.00
_cell.angle_beta   90.00
_cell.angle_gamma   90.00
#
_symmetry.space_group_name_H-M   'P 1'
#
loop_
_entity.id
_entity.type
_entity.pdbx_description
1 polymer ?
#
loop_
_entity_poly.entity_id
_entity_poly.type
_entity_poly.pdbx_seq_one_letter_code
_entity_poly.pdbx_strand_id
1 'polypeptide(L)'
;MRKPIIAGNWKMNGTIASGSILIEAFNSVLQDMELSCDVVVCPPFTAIERAVALTRDTAIEVGAQTMDYHDAGAFTGEISPLMLTEIGVRSEEHTSELQSPLIIS
;
A
#
# COMPACT_ATOMS: atom_id res chain seq x y z
N MET A 1 -0.34 -13.55 -18.37
CA MET A 1 -1.50 -13.55 -17.45
C MET A 1 -1.16 -12.79 -16.18
N ARG A 2 -2.09 -12.01 -15.72
CA ARG A 2 -1.88 -11.22 -14.51
C ARG A 2 -2.00 -12.10 -13.27
N LYS A 3 -1.09 -11.94 -12.32
CA LYS A 3 -1.16 -12.65 -11.04
C LYS A 3 -2.37 -12.15 -10.23
N PRO A 4 -3.06 -13.03 -9.51
CA PRO A 4 -4.06 -12.59 -8.55
C PRO A 4 -3.45 -11.71 -7.46
N ILE A 5 -4.24 -10.80 -6.94
CA ILE A 5 -3.83 -9.92 -5.85
C ILE A 5 -4.65 -10.27 -4.61
N ILE A 6 -3.96 -10.49 -3.50
CA ILE A 6 -4.62 -10.61 -2.20
C ILE A 6 -4.30 -9.34 -1.43
N ALA A 7 -5.32 -8.55 -1.14
CA ALA A 7 -5.15 -7.26 -0.48
C ALA A 7 -5.84 -7.26 0.87
N GLY A 8 -5.11 -6.87 1.90
CA GLY A 8 -5.65 -6.75 3.26
C GLY A 8 -5.99 -5.31 3.57
N ASN A 9 -7.26 -5.02 3.75
CA ASN A 9 -7.72 -3.69 4.15
C ASN A 9 -7.78 -3.61 5.67
N TRP A 10 -6.87 -2.81 6.26
CA TRP A 10 -6.82 -2.67 7.72
C TRP A 10 -7.92 -1.76 8.25
N LYS A 11 -8.57 -1.01 7.38
CA LYS A 11 -9.60 -0.05 7.77
C LYS A 11 -9.03 0.94 8.80
N MET A 12 -9.80 1.32 9.81
CA MET A 12 -9.32 2.27 10.81
C MET A 12 -8.72 1.52 12.00
N ASN A 13 -7.73 0.68 11.72
CA ASN A 13 -7.05 -0.11 12.74
C ASN A 13 -5.55 0.00 12.58
N GLY A 14 -4.84 0.12 13.69
CA GLY A 14 -3.39 0.08 13.67
C GLY A 14 -2.75 1.45 13.75
N THR A 15 -1.74 1.50 14.59
CA THR A 15 -0.84 2.64 14.69
C THR A 15 0.45 2.29 13.94
N ILE A 16 1.38 3.24 13.88
CA ILE A 16 2.68 2.95 13.28
C ILE A 16 3.35 1.79 14.02
N ALA A 17 3.30 1.80 15.35
CA ALA A 17 3.95 0.78 16.16
C ALA A 17 3.31 -0.59 15.97
N SER A 18 1.98 -0.69 16.14
CA SER A 18 1.30 -1.98 16.01
C SER A 18 1.32 -2.50 14.57
N GLY A 19 1.22 -1.58 13.61
CA GLY A 19 1.31 -1.94 12.20
C GLY A 19 2.67 -2.49 11.83
N SER A 20 3.73 -1.91 12.39
CA SER A 20 5.10 -2.38 12.14
C SER A 20 5.28 -3.81 12.64
N ILE A 21 4.77 -4.11 13.82
CA ILE A 21 4.85 -5.46 14.39
C ILE A 21 4.14 -6.46 13.49
N LEU A 22 2.96 -6.10 13.02
CA LEU A 22 2.16 -6.98 12.16
C LEU A 22 2.87 -7.23 10.82
N ILE A 23 3.41 -6.19 10.21
CA ILE A 23 4.12 -6.33 8.93
C ILE A 23 5.35 -7.20 9.08
N GLU A 24 6.11 -7.02 10.15
CA GLU A 24 7.29 -7.85 10.39
C GLU A 24 6.92 -9.30 10.59
N ALA A 25 5.79 -9.57 11.25
CA ALA A 25 5.30 -10.94 11.40
C ALA A 25 4.93 -11.54 10.04
N PHE A 26 4.27 -10.77 9.17
CA PHE A 26 3.96 -11.22 7.81
C PHE A 26 5.22 -11.50 7.01
N ASN A 27 6.19 -10.59 7.06
CA ASN A 27 7.46 -10.80 6.34
C ASN A 27 8.14 -12.09 6.79
N SER A 28 8.13 -12.36 8.09
CA SER A 28 8.72 -13.58 8.64
C SER A 28 8.06 -14.84 8.09
N VAL A 29 6.74 -14.82 7.96
CA VAL A 29 6.00 -15.97 7.45
C VAL A 29 6.18 -16.12 5.95
N LEU A 30 6.16 -15.01 5.20
CA LEU A 30 6.13 -15.07 3.75
C LEU A 30 7.50 -15.21 3.08
N GLN A 31 8.56 -14.88 3.80
CA GLN A 31 9.90 -14.85 3.19
C GLN A 31 10.35 -16.18 2.60
N ASP A 32 9.89 -17.29 3.18
CA ASP A 32 10.29 -18.64 2.74
C ASP A 32 9.20 -19.30 1.91
N MET A 33 8.16 -18.57 1.54
CA MET A 33 7.06 -19.14 0.77
C MET A 33 7.19 -18.78 -0.70
N GLU A 34 6.78 -19.71 -1.54
CA GLU A 34 6.65 -19.46 -2.98
C GLU A 34 5.21 -18.99 -3.22
N LEU A 35 5.07 -17.72 -3.63
CA LEU A 35 3.74 -17.11 -3.74
C LEU A 35 3.25 -17.13 -5.18
N SER A 36 2.01 -17.56 -5.38
CA SER A 36 1.34 -17.53 -6.67
C SER A 36 0.47 -16.29 -6.84
N CYS A 37 0.50 -15.38 -5.89
CA CYS A 37 -0.27 -14.14 -5.92
C CYS A 37 0.56 -12.99 -5.38
N ASP A 38 0.16 -11.78 -5.71
CA ASP A 38 0.73 -10.60 -5.10
C ASP A 38 0.04 -10.34 -3.76
N VAL A 39 0.81 -9.95 -2.76
CA VAL A 39 0.29 -9.65 -1.43
C VAL A 39 0.42 -8.16 -1.18
N VAL A 40 -0.69 -7.52 -0.88
CA VAL A 40 -0.74 -6.08 -0.65
C VAL A 40 -1.38 -5.81 0.70
N VAL A 41 -0.77 -4.93 1.49
CA VAL A 41 -1.39 -4.46 2.73
C VAL A 41 -1.79 -3.01 2.56
N CYS A 42 -2.96 -2.67 3.09
CA CYS A 42 -3.50 -1.32 2.97
C CYS A 42 -3.80 -0.76 4.36
N PRO A 43 -2.77 -0.24 5.04
CA PRO A 43 -2.94 0.32 6.37
C PRO A 43 -3.54 1.73 6.32
N PRO A 44 -3.93 2.30 7.46
CA PRO A 44 -4.31 3.70 7.51
C PRO A 44 -3.19 4.60 7.01
N PHE A 45 -3.54 5.76 6.48
CA PHE A 45 -2.57 6.65 5.85
C PHE A 45 -1.35 6.94 6.74
N THR A 46 -1.57 7.13 8.05
CA THR A 46 -0.49 7.46 8.98
C THR A 46 0.58 6.39 9.08
N ALA A 47 0.27 5.17 8.71
CA ALA A 47 1.20 4.05 8.78
C ALA A 47 1.76 3.65 7.41
N ILE A 48 1.33 4.28 6.33
CA ILE A 48 1.74 3.87 4.97
C ILE A 48 3.24 4.03 4.78
N GLU A 49 3.79 5.16 5.13
CA GLU A 49 5.22 5.41 4.91
C GLU A 49 6.09 4.38 5.62
N ARG A 50 5.76 4.08 6.87
CA ARG A 50 6.50 3.06 7.62
C ARG A 50 6.31 1.68 7.00
N ALA A 51 5.08 1.38 6.57
CA ALA A 51 4.81 0.09 5.93
C ALA A 51 5.64 -0.08 4.66
N VAL A 52 5.75 0.96 3.85
CA VAL A 52 6.57 0.91 2.64
C VAL A 52 8.04 0.65 3.00
N ALA A 53 8.55 1.33 4.03
CA ALA A 53 9.94 1.15 4.46
C ALA A 53 10.20 -0.29 4.92
N LEU A 54 9.25 -0.89 5.63
CA LEU A 54 9.40 -2.24 6.19
C LEU A 54 9.22 -3.34 5.15
N THR A 55 8.57 -3.06 4.02
CA THR A 55 8.31 -4.07 3.00
C THR A 55 9.23 -3.94 1.80
N ARG A 56 10.16 -3.01 1.83
CA ARG A 56 11.14 -2.84 0.76
C ARG A 56 11.95 -4.13 0.61
N ASP A 57 12.07 -4.60 -0.61
CA ASP A 57 12.76 -5.86 -0.92
C ASP A 57 12.10 -7.11 -0.34
N THR A 58 10.81 -7.03 -0.02
CA THR A 58 10.04 -8.19 0.41
C THR A 58 8.94 -8.49 -0.61
N ALA A 59 8.20 -9.59 -0.37
CA ALA A 59 7.09 -9.96 -1.23
C ALA A 59 5.83 -9.12 -1.00
N ILE A 60 5.83 -8.28 0.04
CA ILE A 60 4.66 -7.48 0.40
C ILE A 60 4.75 -6.11 -0.23
N GLU A 61 3.65 -5.66 -0.80
CA GLU A 61 3.52 -4.31 -1.33
C GLU A 61 2.45 -3.56 -0.54
N VAL A 62 2.44 -2.23 -0.68
CA VAL A 62 1.54 -1.38 0.10
C VAL A 62 0.60 -0.65 -0.83
N GLY A 63 -0.69 -0.68 -0.51
CA GLY A 63 -1.71 0.10 -1.18
C GLY A 63 -2.30 1.12 -0.22
N ALA A 64 -3.17 1.98 -0.72
CA ALA A 64 -3.86 2.97 0.08
C ALA A 64 -5.33 2.61 0.22
N GLN A 65 -5.96 3.10 1.28
CA GLN A 65 -7.37 2.85 1.52
C GLN A 65 -8.26 3.85 0.79
N THR A 66 -7.77 5.05 0.58
CA THR A 66 -8.52 6.11 -0.08
C THR A 66 -7.53 7.07 -0.74
N MET A 67 -8.05 7.85 -1.66
CA MET A 67 -7.25 8.85 -2.36
C MET A 67 -8.19 9.85 -3.00
N ASP A 68 -7.84 11.13 -2.90
CA ASP A 68 -8.50 12.15 -3.71
C ASP A 68 -7.88 12.11 -5.11
N TYR A 69 -8.64 12.49 -6.12
CA TYR A 69 -8.12 12.40 -7.48
C TYR A 69 -7.43 13.70 -7.94
N HIS A 70 -7.51 14.76 -7.15
CA HIS A 70 -6.79 16.00 -7.46
C HIS A 70 -5.35 15.92 -6.97
N ASP A 71 -4.43 16.50 -7.71
CA ASP A 71 -3.02 16.51 -7.30
C ASP A 71 -2.75 17.54 -6.21
N ALA A 72 -3.54 18.58 -6.16
CA ALA A 72 -3.39 19.63 -5.15
C ALA A 72 -4.68 20.44 -5.08
N GLY A 73 -4.82 21.25 -4.05
CA GLY A 73 -5.96 22.14 -3.94
C GLY A 73 -6.46 22.26 -2.51
N ALA A 74 -7.60 22.92 -2.38
CA ALA A 74 -8.19 23.19 -1.07
C ALA A 74 -9.09 22.03 -0.62
N PHE A 75 -8.52 20.84 -0.58
CA PHE A 75 -9.22 19.60 -0.20
C PHE A 75 -8.69 19.15 1.16
N THR A 76 -9.05 19.90 2.17
CA THR A 76 -8.53 19.70 3.52
C THR A 76 -8.78 18.30 4.02
N GLY A 77 -7.72 17.65 4.47
CA GLY A 77 -7.79 16.29 5.00
C GLY A 77 -7.66 15.19 3.96
N GLU A 78 -7.67 15.53 2.67
CA GLU A 78 -7.57 14.54 1.61
C GLU A 78 -6.12 14.27 1.23
N ILE A 79 -5.90 13.13 0.63
CA ILE A 79 -4.56 12.66 0.26
C ILE A 79 -4.50 12.59 -1.26
N SER A 80 -3.50 13.23 -1.86
CA SER A 80 -3.37 13.26 -3.32
C SER A 80 -2.62 12.05 -3.86
N PRO A 81 -2.80 11.75 -5.16
CA PRO A 81 -2.02 10.69 -5.80
C PRO A 81 -0.51 10.93 -5.71
N LEU A 82 -0.09 12.19 -5.82
CA LEU A 82 1.34 12.52 -5.75
C LEU A 82 1.94 12.18 -4.38
N MET A 83 1.19 12.43 -3.32
CA MET A 83 1.64 12.11 -1.96
C MET A 83 1.86 10.61 -1.80
N LEU A 84 0.94 9.80 -2.33
CA LEU A 84 1.04 8.35 -2.22
C LEU A 84 2.17 7.80 -3.09
N THR A 85 2.32 8.33 -4.29
CA THR A 85 3.39 7.90 -5.19
C THR A 85 4.76 8.21 -4.59
N GLU A 86 4.90 9.38 -3.98
CA GLU A 86 6.17 9.78 -3.38
C GLU A 86 6.61 8.83 -2.28
N ILE A 87 5.69 8.36 -1.46
CA ILE A 87 6.05 7.47 -0.35
C ILE A 87 6.11 6.00 -0.76
N GLY A 88 5.83 5.67 -2.02
CA GLY A 88 6.09 4.32 -2.53
C GLY A 88 4.91 3.37 -2.53
N VAL A 89 3.68 3.88 -2.54
CA VAL A 89 2.50 3.02 -2.68
C VAL A 89 2.54 2.35 -4.06
N ARG A 90 2.15 1.08 -4.11
CA ARG A 90 2.11 0.32 -5.36
C ARG A 90 1.23 1.04 -6.37
N SER A 91 1.70 1.10 -7.61
CA SER A 91 0.95 1.71 -8.71
C SER A 91 0.19 0.65 -9.47
N GLU A 92 -1.01 1.04 -9.93
CA GLU A 92 -1.77 0.27 -10.89
C GLU A 92 -1.57 0.88 -12.27
N GLU A 93 -1.31 0.06 -13.26
CA GLU A 93 -1.08 0.53 -14.61
C GLU A 93 -2.39 0.52 -15.39
N HIS A 94 -2.85 1.70 -15.80
CA HIS A 94 -4.07 1.82 -16.60
C HIS A 94 -3.76 1.75 -18.09
N THR A 95 -2.72 2.48 -18.49
CA THR A 95 -2.28 2.55 -19.89
C THR A 95 -0.76 2.53 -19.88
N SER A 96 -0.17 2.57 -21.04
CA SER A 96 1.27 2.58 -21.13
C SER A 96 1.91 3.82 -20.50
N GLU A 97 1.16 4.87 -20.29
CA GLU A 97 1.70 6.13 -19.80
C GLU A 97 1.19 6.53 -18.42
N LEU A 98 0.03 6.02 -18.02
CA LEU A 98 -0.60 6.46 -16.79
C LEU A 98 -0.57 5.36 -15.72
N GLN A 99 -0.08 5.72 -14.58
CA GLN A 99 -0.10 4.85 -13.41
C GLN A 99 -0.75 5.61 -12.26
N SER A 100 -1.56 4.93 -11.50
CA SER A 100 -2.15 5.51 -10.30
C SER A 100 -1.92 4.58 -9.12
N PRO A 101 -1.87 5.13 -7.89
CA PRO A 101 -1.72 4.31 -6.69
C PRO A 101 -2.84 3.28 -6.58
N LEU A 102 -2.49 2.10 -6.07
CA LEU A 102 -3.47 1.04 -5.80
C LEU A 102 -4.30 1.44 -4.59
N ILE A 103 -5.60 1.49 -4.78
CA ILE A 103 -6.55 1.87 -3.74
C ILE A 103 -7.48 0.70 -3.47
N ILE A 104 -7.71 0.43 -2.19
CA ILE A 104 -8.72 -0.51 -1.76
C ILE A 104 -9.73 0.23 -0.90
N SER A 105 -10.98 0.16 -1.22
CA SER A 105 -12.01 0.90 -0.48
C SER A 105 -13.06 -0.03 0.12
#